data_e6804f992c24311c7361c73d83e0476c
#
_entry.id   e6804f992c24311c7361c73d83e0476c
#
_cell.length_a   1.000
_cell.length_b   1.000
_cell.length_c   1.000
_cell.angle_alpha   90.00
_cell.angle_beta   90.00
_cell.angle_gamma   90.00
#
_symmetry.space_group_name_H-M   'P 1'
#
loop_
_entity.id
_entity.type
_entity.pdbx_description
1 polymer ?
#
loop_
_entity_poly.entity_id
_entity_poly.type
_entity_poly.pdbx_seq_one_letter_code
_entity_poly.pdbx_strand_id
1 'polypeptide(L)'
;MKYDLQLTIMRPILLKTLKILALQGGTRHSVHISSTELAEKLDISQQSASRHIIDLENKDYIKKKYAQGGQIVNINEKGIAILRKEFTEYGLIFGTEKNVKMIGTLETGLGEGGYYISQEGYMKQFNKKLNWEPYKGTFNLRLSNDEVPKIEAMKAAEGILIEGFEEEGRTFGKAWIFKCTLKSEHGELIKKCAII
;
A
#
# COMPACT_ATOMS: atom_id res chain seq x y z
N MET A 1 1.85 5.38 -27.75
CA MET A 1 1.48 6.49 -26.86
C MET A 1 2.20 6.25 -25.55
N LYS A 2 3.29 6.98 -25.27
CA LYS A 2 4.07 6.83 -24.03
C LYS A 2 3.34 7.63 -22.95
N TYR A 3 2.79 6.96 -21.96
CA TYR A 3 2.32 7.61 -20.74
C TYR A 3 3.54 7.78 -19.83
N ASP A 4 4.03 9.00 -19.75
CA ASP A 4 5.06 9.42 -18.79
C ASP A 4 4.37 9.54 -17.41
N LEU A 5 4.37 8.46 -16.65
CA LEU A 5 3.94 8.46 -15.26
C LEU A 5 5.05 9.11 -14.44
N GLN A 6 5.14 10.43 -14.50
CA GLN A 6 5.85 11.18 -13.47
C GLN A 6 5.09 10.98 -12.15
N LEU A 7 5.52 9.99 -11.38
CA LEU A 7 5.24 9.92 -9.94
C LEU A 7 5.79 11.21 -9.31
N THR A 8 4.96 12.24 -9.25
CA THR A 8 5.30 13.46 -8.57
C THR A 8 5.34 13.13 -7.07
N ILE A 9 6.52 12.75 -6.59
CA ILE A 9 6.77 12.57 -5.16
C ILE A 9 6.38 13.89 -4.48
N MET A 10 5.38 13.84 -3.62
CA MET A 10 4.94 15.00 -2.88
C MET A 10 6.07 15.48 -1.97
N ARG A 11 6.41 16.78 -2.04
CA ARG A 11 7.41 17.34 -1.12
C ARG A 11 7.00 17.11 0.33
N PRO A 12 7.88 16.62 1.22
CA PRO A 12 7.55 16.29 2.61
C PRO A 12 6.83 17.43 3.36
N ILE A 13 7.21 18.66 3.11
CA ILE A 13 6.59 19.82 3.74
C ILE A 13 5.14 20.05 3.30
N LEU A 14 4.79 19.72 2.05
CA LEU A 14 3.40 19.81 1.58
C LEU A 14 2.55 18.69 2.21
N LEU A 15 3.12 17.51 2.38
CA LEU A 15 2.46 16.43 3.10
C LEU A 15 2.23 16.81 4.57
N LYS A 16 3.23 17.41 5.25
CA LYS A 16 3.10 17.92 6.60
C LYS A 16 1.99 18.99 6.69
N THR A 17 1.93 19.90 5.71
CA THR A 17 0.88 20.91 5.61
C THR A 17 -0.52 20.27 5.48
N LEU A 18 -0.64 19.28 4.59
CA LEU A 18 -1.89 18.54 4.37
C LEU A 18 -2.33 17.79 5.64
N LYS A 19 -1.38 17.17 6.36
CA LYS A 19 -1.65 16.52 7.66
C LYS A 19 -2.18 17.50 8.71
N ILE A 20 -1.60 18.69 8.82
CA ILE A 20 -2.08 19.73 9.75
C ILE A 20 -3.53 20.13 9.43
N LEU A 21 -3.84 20.38 8.16
CA LEU A 21 -5.20 20.70 7.73
C LEU A 21 -6.18 19.56 8.04
N ALA A 22 -5.76 18.32 7.84
CA ALA A 22 -6.57 17.14 8.14
C ALA A 22 -6.83 16.95 9.63
N LEU A 23 -5.83 17.19 10.49
CA LEU A 23 -5.97 17.14 11.95
C LEU A 23 -6.92 18.21 12.49
N GLN A 24 -7.07 19.33 11.78
CA GLN A 24 -8.09 20.35 12.08
C GLN A 24 -9.48 20.02 11.54
N GLY A 25 -9.65 18.84 10.91
CA GLY A 25 -10.93 18.38 10.38
C GLY A 25 -11.13 18.60 8.88
N GLY A 26 -10.11 19.06 8.15
CA GLY A 26 -10.18 19.41 6.72
C GLY A 26 -10.58 18.27 5.77
N THR A 27 -10.61 17.03 6.27
CA THR A 27 -11.13 15.85 5.52
C THR A 27 -12.64 15.67 5.67
N ARG A 28 -13.29 16.34 6.61
CA ARG A 28 -14.71 16.20 6.93
C ARG A 28 -15.51 17.47 6.71
N HIS A 29 -14.90 18.61 6.95
CA HIS A 29 -15.50 19.95 6.83
C HIS A 29 -14.43 20.96 6.40
N SER A 30 -14.87 22.16 6.06
CA SER A 30 -13.95 23.25 5.75
C SER A 30 -13.29 23.78 7.03
N VAL A 31 -12.00 24.07 6.94
CA VAL A 31 -11.18 24.60 8.04
C VAL A 31 -10.84 26.05 7.77
N HIS A 32 -11.07 26.94 8.73
CA HIS A 32 -10.57 28.31 8.69
C HIS A 32 -9.16 28.33 9.27
N ILE A 33 -8.18 28.82 8.49
CA ILE A 33 -6.79 28.92 8.92
C ILE A 33 -6.12 30.16 8.31
N SER A 34 -5.39 30.92 9.14
CA SER A 34 -4.52 31.98 8.66
C SER A 34 -3.15 31.48 8.25
N SER A 35 -2.44 32.23 7.39
CA SER A 35 -1.06 31.90 7.03
C SER A 35 -0.11 31.99 8.24
N THR A 36 -0.42 32.86 9.22
CA THR A 36 0.35 32.97 10.47
C THR A 36 0.18 31.73 11.33
N GLU A 37 -1.06 31.30 11.58
CA GLU A 37 -1.33 30.07 12.33
C GLU A 37 -0.70 28.84 11.70
N LEU A 38 -0.78 28.72 10.37
CA LEU A 38 -0.15 27.61 9.66
C LEU A 38 1.39 27.68 9.75
N ALA A 39 1.96 28.88 9.70
CA ALA A 39 3.40 29.10 9.83
C ALA A 39 3.92 28.64 11.20
N GLU A 40 3.21 29.00 12.28
CA GLU A 40 3.52 28.56 13.64
C GLU A 40 3.48 27.01 13.77
N LYS A 41 2.44 26.37 13.24
CA LYS A 41 2.30 24.90 13.27
C LYS A 41 3.36 24.17 12.45
N LEU A 42 3.89 24.80 11.42
CA LEU A 42 4.92 24.23 10.54
C LEU A 42 6.35 24.61 10.95
N ASP A 43 6.50 25.60 11.82
CA ASP A 43 7.79 26.21 12.19
C ASP A 43 8.51 26.81 10.95
N ILE A 44 7.78 27.65 10.20
CA ILE A 44 8.27 28.31 8.99
C ILE A 44 7.77 29.75 8.91
N SER A 45 8.25 30.52 7.92
CA SER A 45 7.73 31.87 7.69
C SER A 45 6.28 31.86 7.17
N GLN A 46 5.51 32.91 7.51
CA GLN A 46 4.16 33.13 7.01
C GLN A 46 4.08 33.09 5.48
N GLN A 47 5.09 33.66 4.81
CA GLN A 47 5.16 33.65 3.35
C GLN A 47 5.31 32.23 2.80
N SER A 48 6.13 31.39 3.44
CA SER A 48 6.28 29.98 3.06
C SER A 48 4.97 29.20 3.29
N ALA A 49 4.30 29.41 4.42
CA ALA A 49 3.02 28.77 4.71
C ALA A 49 1.96 29.13 3.65
N SER A 50 1.89 30.40 3.26
CA SER A 50 0.99 30.86 2.18
C SER A 50 1.30 30.17 0.85
N ARG A 51 2.58 30.02 0.50
CA ARG A 51 3.01 29.31 -0.72
C ARG A 51 2.62 27.84 -0.69
N HIS A 52 2.73 27.18 0.47
CA HIS A 52 2.33 25.77 0.59
C HIS A 52 0.84 25.57 0.33
N ILE A 53 -0.01 26.48 0.80
CA ILE A 53 -1.45 26.42 0.48
C ILE A 53 -1.70 26.60 -1.02
N ILE A 54 -1.01 27.56 -1.66
CA ILE A 54 -1.10 27.77 -3.11
C ILE A 54 -0.61 26.51 -3.87
N ASP A 55 0.50 25.93 -3.45
CA ASP A 55 1.04 24.72 -4.06
C ASP A 55 0.09 23.52 -3.92
N LEU A 56 -0.56 23.35 -2.76
CA LEU A 56 -1.56 22.31 -2.56
C LEU A 56 -2.80 22.50 -3.44
N GLU A 57 -3.26 23.75 -3.59
CA GLU A 57 -4.38 24.08 -4.46
C GLU A 57 -4.03 23.85 -5.95
N ASN A 58 -2.85 24.33 -6.41
CA ASN A 58 -2.38 24.14 -7.78
C ASN A 58 -2.21 22.66 -8.16
N LYS A 59 -1.89 21.79 -7.18
CA LYS A 59 -1.81 20.34 -7.35
C LYS A 59 -3.17 19.64 -7.21
N ASP A 60 -4.22 20.42 -6.99
CA ASP A 60 -5.57 19.90 -6.80
C ASP A 60 -5.70 18.92 -5.62
N TYR A 61 -5.06 19.22 -4.50
CA TYR A 61 -5.21 18.45 -3.25
C TYR A 61 -6.18 19.10 -2.27
N ILE A 62 -6.39 20.42 -2.40
CA ILE A 62 -7.32 21.21 -1.59
C ILE A 62 -8.11 22.16 -2.49
N LYS A 63 -9.23 22.64 -1.94
CA LYS A 63 -9.94 23.85 -2.41
C LYS A 63 -9.86 24.91 -1.34
N LYS A 64 -9.63 26.17 -1.72
CA LYS A 64 -9.62 27.27 -0.78
C LYS A 64 -10.51 28.41 -1.23
N LYS A 65 -10.95 29.22 -0.25
CA LYS A 65 -11.61 30.51 -0.45
C LYS A 65 -11.03 31.50 0.55
N TYR A 66 -10.82 32.73 0.14
CA TYR A 66 -10.41 33.79 1.06
C TYR A 66 -11.56 34.14 2.00
N ALA A 67 -11.23 34.42 3.27
CA ALA A 67 -12.12 34.82 4.31
C ALA A 67 -11.45 35.90 5.19
N GLN A 68 -12.25 36.60 5.97
CA GLN A 68 -11.72 37.60 6.91
C GLN A 68 -10.75 36.94 7.90
N GLY A 69 -9.54 37.44 8.00
CA GLY A 69 -8.51 36.94 8.91
C GLY A 69 -7.81 35.68 8.44
N GLY A 70 -8.08 35.18 7.20
CA GLY A 70 -7.43 33.98 6.70
C GLY A 70 -8.06 33.39 5.44
N GLN A 71 -8.16 32.09 5.40
CA GLN A 71 -8.73 31.32 4.28
C GLN A 71 -9.50 30.10 4.80
N ILE A 72 -10.55 29.77 4.09
CA ILE A 72 -11.32 28.53 4.32
C ILE A 72 -10.78 27.48 3.37
N VAL A 73 -10.30 26.35 3.91
CA VAL A 73 -9.67 25.28 3.17
C VAL A 73 -10.45 23.98 3.36
N ASN A 74 -10.62 23.24 2.29
CA ASN A 74 -11.19 21.89 2.30
C ASN A 74 -10.26 20.95 1.54
N ILE A 75 -9.96 19.78 2.10
CA ILE A 75 -9.16 18.73 1.44
C ILE A 75 -10.11 17.94 0.54
N ASN A 76 -9.79 17.85 -0.74
CA ASN A 76 -10.57 17.06 -1.69
C ASN A 76 -10.17 15.58 -1.72
N GLU A 77 -10.89 14.76 -2.53
CA GLU A 77 -10.66 13.32 -2.62
C GLU A 77 -9.21 12.95 -2.98
N LYS A 78 -8.55 13.75 -3.83
CA LYS A 78 -7.16 13.53 -4.22
C LYS A 78 -6.19 13.78 -3.06
N GLY A 79 -6.43 14.81 -2.26
CA GLY A 79 -5.67 15.08 -1.03
C GLY A 79 -5.91 14.00 0.03
N ILE A 80 -7.16 13.56 0.19
CA ILE A 80 -7.52 12.46 1.09
C ILE A 80 -6.83 11.15 0.68
N ALA A 81 -6.76 10.86 -0.62
CA ALA A 81 -6.09 9.66 -1.13
C ALA A 81 -4.60 9.62 -0.76
N ILE A 82 -3.91 10.78 -0.82
CA ILE A 82 -2.50 10.90 -0.38
C ILE A 82 -2.36 10.59 1.12
N LEU A 83 -3.23 11.15 1.95
CA LEU A 83 -3.19 10.90 3.40
C LEU A 83 -3.50 9.44 3.73
N ARG A 84 -4.41 8.80 3.00
CA ARG A 84 -4.71 7.37 3.15
C ARG A 84 -3.51 6.49 2.76
N LYS A 85 -2.82 6.85 1.67
CA LYS A 85 -1.59 6.15 1.25
C LYS A 85 -0.54 6.20 2.36
N GLU A 86 -0.27 7.38 2.88
CA GLU A 86 0.67 7.60 3.98
C GLU A 86 0.28 6.81 5.25
N PHE A 87 -1.01 6.79 5.61
CA PHE A 87 -1.53 6.01 6.73
C PHE A 87 -1.31 4.51 6.52
N THR A 88 -1.56 4.01 5.32
CA THR A 88 -1.31 2.60 4.98
C THR A 88 0.17 2.27 5.13
N GLU A 89 1.08 3.11 4.63
CA GLU A 89 2.53 2.92 4.78
C GLU A 89 2.95 2.85 6.26
N TYR A 90 2.43 3.73 7.12
CA TYR A 90 2.67 3.63 8.57
C TYR A 90 2.03 2.37 9.17
N GLY A 91 0.83 2.02 8.76
CA GLY A 91 0.16 0.78 9.18
C GLY A 91 1.01 -0.46 8.90
N LEU A 92 1.67 -0.49 7.75
CA LEU A 92 2.60 -1.55 7.36
C LEU A 92 3.87 -1.53 8.24
N ILE A 93 4.48 -0.35 8.45
CA ILE A 93 5.70 -0.20 9.28
C ILE A 93 5.46 -0.66 10.72
N PHE A 94 4.32 -0.30 11.31
CA PHE A 94 4.00 -0.60 12.70
C PHE A 94 3.20 -1.88 12.90
N GLY A 95 2.93 -2.66 11.85
CA GLY A 95 2.18 -3.92 11.92
C GLY A 95 0.73 -3.76 12.39
N THR A 96 0.14 -2.59 12.21
CA THR A 96 -1.26 -2.32 12.59
C THR A 96 -2.25 -2.76 11.50
N GLU A 97 -1.81 -2.92 10.26
CA GLU A 97 -2.58 -3.47 9.15
C GLU A 97 -2.57 -5.00 9.22
N LYS A 98 -3.66 -5.58 9.72
CA LYS A 98 -3.83 -7.05 9.81
C LYS A 98 -4.13 -7.72 8.47
N ASN A 99 -4.64 -6.96 7.50
CA ASN A 99 -5.02 -7.47 6.18
C ASN A 99 -4.44 -6.56 5.09
N VAL A 100 -3.45 -7.06 4.38
CA VAL A 100 -2.88 -6.37 3.21
C VAL A 100 -3.69 -6.75 1.97
N LYS A 101 -4.29 -5.77 1.29
CA LYS A 101 -4.97 -5.97 0.01
C LYS A 101 -4.07 -5.53 -1.13
N MET A 102 -3.76 -6.46 -2.02
CA MET A 102 -3.01 -6.22 -3.24
C MET A 102 -3.90 -6.43 -4.47
N ILE A 103 -3.59 -5.72 -5.55
CA ILE A 103 -4.29 -5.84 -6.84
C ILE A 103 -3.26 -6.23 -7.89
N GLY A 104 -3.56 -7.25 -8.66
CA GLY A 104 -2.69 -7.72 -9.73
C GLY A 104 -3.46 -8.30 -10.91
N THR A 105 -2.76 -8.45 -12.02
CA THR A 105 -3.29 -9.10 -13.22
C THR A 105 -2.79 -10.54 -13.29
N LEU A 106 -3.69 -11.48 -13.53
CA LEU A 106 -3.35 -12.89 -13.72
C LEU A 106 -2.55 -13.06 -15.01
N GLU A 107 -1.42 -13.77 -14.93
CA GLU A 107 -0.58 -14.07 -16.07
C GLU A 107 -0.28 -15.56 -16.16
N THR A 108 -0.07 -16.02 -17.39
CA THR A 108 0.43 -17.37 -17.64
C THR A 108 1.89 -17.48 -17.22
N GLY A 109 2.18 -18.36 -16.29
CA GLY A 109 3.56 -18.67 -15.86
C GLY A 109 4.25 -19.68 -16.77
N LEU A 110 5.55 -19.85 -16.52
CA LEU A 110 6.40 -20.82 -17.26
C LEU A 110 6.11 -22.29 -16.88
N GLY A 111 5.19 -22.54 -15.93
CA GLY A 111 4.85 -23.89 -15.47
C GLY A 111 5.77 -24.45 -14.39
N GLU A 112 6.88 -23.79 -14.07
CA GLU A 112 7.86 -24.27 -13.09
C GLU A 112 7.30 -24.35 -11.67
N GLY A 113 6.38 -23.45 -11.31
CA GLY A 113 5.78 -23.42 -9.97
C GLY A 113 5.05 -24.72 -9.62
N GLY A 114 4.40 -25.36 -10.60
CA GLY A 114 3.74 -26.66 -10.40
C GLY A 114 4.75 -27.76 -10.04
N TYR A 115 5.92 -27.77 -10.68
CA TYR A 115 6.99 -28.70 -10.37
C TYR A 115 7.45 -28.56 -8.91
N TYR A 116 7.76 -27.35 -8.46
CA TYR A 116 8.25 -27.13 -7.10
C TYR A 116 7.18 -27.48 -6.05
N ILE A 117 5.94 -27.01 -6.23
CA ILE A 117 4.87 -27.26 -5.26
C ILE A 117 4.53 -28.75 -5.16
N SER A 118 4.67 -29.52 -6.26
CA SER A 118 4.39 -30.96 -6.26
C SER A 118 5.43 -31.83 -5.56
N GLN A 119 6.60 -31.28 -5.16
CA GLN A 119 7.61 -32.03 -4.44
C GLN A 119 7.08 -32.51 -3.09
N GLU A 120 7.36 -33.78 -2.74
CA GLU A 120 6.77 -34.42 -1.56
C GLU A 120 7.14 -33.70 -0.26
N GLY A 121 8.38 -33.23 -0.14
CA GLY A 121 8.86 -32.47 1.01
C GLY A 121 8.11 -31.15 1.24
N TYR A 122 7.70 -30.46 0.18
CA TYR A 122 6.85 -29.27 0.28
C TYR A 122 5.40 -29.64 0.53
N MET A 123 4.83 -30.59 -0.19
CA MET A 123 3.43 -31.00 -0.05
C MET A 123 3.08 -31.43 1.37
N LYS A 124 3.95 -32.22 2.02
CA LYS A 124 3.80 -32.62 3.43
C LYS A 124 3.72 -31.40 4.36
N GLN A 125 4.59 -30.41 4.14
CA GLN A 125 4.62 -29.20 4.95
C GLN A 125 3.40 -28.31 4.68
N PHE A 126 3.01 -28.13 3.41
CA PHE A 126 1.82 -27.35 3.04
C PHE A 126 0.56 -27.94 3.69
N ASN A 127 0.34 -29.26 3.54
CA ASN A 127 -0.81 -29.92 4.15
C ASN A 127 -0.87 -29.70 5.66
N LYS A 128 0.27 -29.87 6.35
CA LYS A 128 0.35 -29.68 7.80
C LYS A 128 0.13 -28.23 8.23
N LYS A 129 0.76 -27.27 7.56
CA LYS A 129 0.80 -25.85 7.99
C LYS A 129 -0.38 -25.04 7.47
N LEU A 130 -0.91 -25.35 6.31
CA LEU A 130 -2.09 -24.69 5.75
C LEU A 130 -3.39 -25.27 6.25
N ASN A 131 -3.40 -26.56 6.61
CA ASN A 131 -4.59 -27.34 6.95
C ASN A 131 -5.56 -27.52 5.75
N TRP A 132 -5.00 -27.57 4.53
CA TRP A 132 -5.65 -28.03 3.30
C TRP A 132 -4.60 -28.55 2.33
N GLU A 133 -4.99 -29.40 1.40
CA GLU A 133 -4.14 -29.86 0.31
C GLU A 133 -4.14 -28.81 -0.81
N PRO A 134 -2.97 -28.20 -1.16
CA PRO A 134 -2.91 -27.25 -2.24
C PRO A 134 -2.98 -27.94 -3.61
N TYR A 135 -3.52 -27.22 -4.59
CA TYR A 135 -3.41 -27.62 -5.98
C TYR A 135 -1.95 -27.61 -6.42
N LYS A 136 -1.54 -28.60 -7.24
CA LYS A 136 -0.16 -28.71 -7.76
C LYS A 136 0.10 -27.74 -8.91
N GLY A 137 -0.03 -26.47 -8.63
CA GLY A 137 0.18 -25.39 -9.59
C GLY A 137 0.15 -24.01 -8.91
N THR A 138 0.52 -22.99 -9.66
CA THR A 138 0.57 -21.61 -9.21
C THR A 138 -0.23 -20.69 -10.11
N PHE A 139 -0.86 -19.69 -9.50
CA PHE A 139 -1.30 -18.50 -10.19
C PHE A 139 -0.17 -17.47 -10.14
N ASN A 140 0.21 -16.92 -11.28
CA ASN A 140 1.16 -15.82 -11.34
C ASN A 140 0.39 -14.52 -11.45
N LEU A 141 0.65 -13.59 -10.53
CA LEU A 141 0.04 -12.28 -10.51
C LEU A 141 1.10 -11.23 -10.77
N ARG A 142 0.93 -10.47 -11.85
CA ARG A 142 1.72 -9.27 -12.06
C ARG A 142 1.10 -8.14 -11.25
N LEU A 143 1.90 -7.58 -10.35
CA LEU A 143 1.53 -6.45 -9.52
C LEU A 143 2.06 -5.15 -10.13
N SER A 144 1.35 -4.04 -9.93
CA SER A 144 1.84 -2.72 -10.32
C SER A 144 2.92 -2.23 -9.35
N ASN A 145 3.71 -1.23 -9.76
CA ASN A 145 4.74 -0.64 -8.90
C ASN A 145 4.16 -0.03 -7.60
N ASP A 146 2.90 0.37 -7.60
CA ASP A 146 2.23 0.91 -6.41
C ASP A 146 1.96 -0.17 -5.34
N GLU A 147 2.02 -1.45 -5.71
CA GLU A 147 1.85 -2.57 -4.79
C GLU A 147 3.16 -3.00 -4.11
N VAL A 148 4.32 -2.56 -4.61
CA VAL A 148 5.65 -2.93 -4.07
C VAL A 148 5.79 -2.66 -2.57
N PRO A 149 5.38 -1.51 -2.00
CA PRO A 149 5.46 -1.29 -0.56
C PRO A 149 4.65 -2.33 0.25
N LYS A 150 3.54 -2.81 -0.29
CA LYS A 150 2.72 -3.84 0.36
C LYS A 150 3.38 -5.21 0.34
N ILE A 151 4.12 -5.52 -0.74
CA ILE A 151 4.92 -6.75 -0.82
C ILE A 151 6.01 -6.73 0.24
N GLU A 152 6.75 -5.63 0.35
CA GLU A 152 7.83 -5.51 1.34
C GLU A 152 7.29 -5.59 2.78
N ALA A 153 6.14 -5.00 3.03
CA ALA A 153 5.48 -5.12 4.32
C ALA A 153 5.00 -6.56 4.61
N MET A 154 4.46 -7.24 3.61
CA MET A 154 4.08 -8.65 3.74
C MET A 154 5.32 -9.52 4.03
N LYS A 155 6.45 -9.27 3.38
CA LYS A 155 7.72 -9.97 3.66
C LYS A 155 8.25 -9.68 5.06
N ALA A 156 8.04 -8.48 5.58
CA ALA A 156 8.41 -8.11 6.94
C ALA A 156 7.48 -8.70 8.01
N ALA A 157 6.26 -9.12 7.64
CA ALA A 157 5.34 -9.80 8.53
C ALA A 157 5.77 -11.27 8.77
N GLU A 158 5.33 -11.85 9.87
CA GLU A 158 5.56 -13.26 10.17
C GLU A 158 4.73 -14.16 9.22
N GLY A 159 5.38 -14.63 8.15
CA GLY A 159 4.85 -15.68 7.29
C GLY A 159 4.98 -17.05 7.92
N ILE A 160 4.35 -18.05 7.31
CA ILE A 160 4.52 -19.46 7.68
C ILE A 160 5.76 -19.97 6.96
N LEU A 161 6.81 -20.31 7.71
CA LEU A 161 8.04 -20.85 7.15
C LEU A 161 7.81 -22.27 6.61
N ILE A 162 8.23 -22.50 5.40
CA ILE A 162 8.38 -23.83 4.78
C ILE A 162 9.87 -24.13 4.72
N GLU A 163 10.28 -25.17 5.39
CA GLU A 163 11.68 -25.56 5.47
C GLU A 163 12.17 -26.13 4.16
N GLY A 164 13.44 -25.83 3.85
CA GLY A 164 14.14 -26.49 2.74
C GLY A 164 14.43 -27.96 3.05
N PHE A 165 14.69 -28.75 2.02
CA PHE A 165 15.02 -30.18 2.13
C PHE A 165 15.91 -30.61 0.98
N GLU A 166 16.48 -31.77 1.11
CA GLU A 166 17.21 -32.44 0.04
C GLU A 166 16.44 -33.68 -0.41
N GLU A 167 16.32 -33.89 -1.71
CA GLU A 167 15.66 -35.03 -2.31
C GLU A 167 16.35 -35.36 -3.64
N GLU A 168 16.69 -36.62 -3.82
CA GLU A 168 17.39 -37.15 -5.03
C GLU A 168 18.64 -36.32 -5.43
N GLY A 169 19.44 -35.88 -4.45
CA GLY A 169 20.65 -35.10 -4.68
C GLY A 169 20.42 -33.64 -5.11
N ARG A 170 19.19 -33.15 -4.99
CA ARG A 170 18.82 -31.74 -5.22
C ARG A 170 18.46 -31.07 -3.92
N THR A 171 18.93 -29.83 -3.73
CA THR A 171 18.57 -29.00 -2.60
C THR A 171 17.38 -28.11 -2.98
N PHE A 172 16.33 -28.20 -2.19
CA PHE A 172 15.15 -27.33 -2.27
C PHE A 172 15.21 -26.27 -1.16
N GLY A 173 15.08 -24.99 -1.52
CA GLY A 173 15.21 -23.87 -0.61
C GLY A 173 14.03 -23.73 0.35
N LYS A 174 14.23 -22.94 1.41
CA LYS A 174 13.13 -22.50 2.28
C LYS A 174 12.25 -21.46 1.57
N ALA A 175 10.97 -21.42 1.91
CA ALA A 175 10.02 -20.44 1.42
C ALA A 175 9.17 -19.90 2.57
N TRP A 176 8.64 -18.69 2.40
CA TRP A 176 7.67 -18.10 3.30
C TRP A 176 6.33 -18.03 2.59
N ILE A 177 5.28 -18.50 3.26
CA ILE A 177 3.93 -18.49 2.71
C ILE A 177 2.99 -17.65 3.58
N PHE A 178 2.06 -16.96 2.91
CA PHE A 178 1.07 -16.10 3.54
C PHE A 178 -0.32 -16.52 3.11
N LYS A 179 -1.16 -16.95 4.06
CA LYS A 179 -2.56 -17.30 3.75
C LYS A 179 -3.30 -16.08 3.21
N CYS A 180 -4.02 -16.25 2.12
CA CYS A 180 -4.77 -15.17 1.50
C CYS A 180 -6.13 -15.64 0.97
N THR A 181 -6.91 -14.69 0.52
CA THR A 181 -8.14 -14.91 -0.26
C THR A 181 -7.98 -14.15 -1.57
N LEU A 182 -8.18 -14.84 -2.68
CA LEU A 182 -8.20 -14.23 -4.00
C LEU A 182 -9.64 -13.85 -4.33
N LYS A 183 -9.84 -12.63 -4.84
CA LYS A 183 -11.13 -12.15 -5.33
C LYS A 183 -10.99 -11.73 -6.79
N SER A 184 -11.78 -12.30 -7.70
CA SER A 184 -11.84 -11.85 -9.09
C SER A 184 -12.55 -10.49 -9.22
N GLU A 185 -12.38 -9.82 -10.34
CA GLU A 185 -13.12 -8.59 -10.67
C GLU A 185 -14.64 -8.82 -10.75
N HIS A 186 -15.06 -10.04 -11.07
CA HIS A 186 -16.47 -10.44 -11.10
C HIS A 186 -17.03 -10.85 -9.74
N GLY A 187 -16.23 -10.76 -8.67
CA GLY A 187 -16.66 -11.02 -7.29
C GLY A 187 -16.48 -12.46 -6.81
N GLU A 188 -15.97 -13.37 -7.64
CA GLU A 188 -15.68 -14.74 -7.24
C GLU A 188 -14.56 -14.80 -6.17
N LEU A 189 -14.74 -15.66 -5.17
CA LEU A 189 -13.82 -15.79 -4.05
C LEU A 189 -13.19 -17.19 -4.01
N ILE A 190 -11.86 -17.23 -4.00
CA ILE A 190 -11.07 -18.43 -3.69
C ILE A 190 -10.44 -18.23 -2.32
N LYS A 191 -10.94 -18.97 -1.31
CA LYS A 191 -10.58 -18.76 0.11
C LYS A 191 -9.35 -19.56 0.57
N LYS A 192 -9.03 -20.68 -0.08
CA LYS A 192 -7.89 -21.53 0.27
C LYS A 192 -6.72 -21.22 -0.66
N CYS A 193 -6.13 -20.03 -0.49
CA CYS A 193 -4.97 -19.57 -1.25
C CYS A 193 -3.82 -19.20 -0.31
N ALA A 194 -2.61 -19.26 -0.85
CA ALA A 194 -1.41 -18.75 -0.20
C ALA A 194 -0.52 -18.07 -1.23
N ILE A 195 0.14 -17.00 -0.81
CA ILE A 195 1.23 -16.34 -1.55
C ILE A 195 2.53 -16.98 -1.09
N ILE A 196 3.42 -17.26 -2.03
CA ILE A 196 4.78 -17.76 -1.83
C ILE A 196 5.78 -16.70 -2.27
#